data_c8e1c901793dc3a63cca0708ea18a6be
#
_entry.id   c8e1c901793dc3a63cca0708ea18a6be
#
_cell.length_a   1.000
_cell.length_b   1.000
_cell.length_c   1.000
_cell.angle_alpha   90.00
_cell.angle_beta   90.00
_cell.angle_gamma   90.00
#
_symmetry.space_group_name_H-M   'P 1'
#
loop_
_entity.id
_entity.type
_entity.pdbx_description
1 polymer ?
#
loop_
_entity_poly.entity_id
_entity_poly.type
_entity_poly.pdbx_seq_one_letter_code
_entity_poly.pdbx_strand_id
1 'polypeptide(L)'
;LFIMASHIDKNADQFIRCKAPAAEIGKAMGLSKDKQYQTIKATASRLLERTLKFEWYSSPKSKHKSWMGATWFSYIAYDDETSMVEWKFNELVEPVLLKVKEAYVKLQTKPLIAFKCVYSNRFMLLFYQWERLSEKIISILELKEHFGITDKYKTYKDFNRNVIQPSLAEINSITDYRVTAEPLKTGRTYTHFRFVIKRVKTIKGEAVSVELNQEQSELYDRLLKAGLDKKLADQYVHEKDLKSLA
;
A
#
# COMPACT_ATOMS: atom_id res chain seq x y z
N LEU A 1 3.90 10.52 -2.61
CA LEU A 1 3.29 10.90 -1.35
C LEU A 1 3.62 9.90 -0.23
N PHE A 2 3.29 8.60 -0.35
CA PHE A 2 3.50 7.60 0.72
C PHE A 2 4.97 7.50 1.16
N ILE A 3 5.92 7.52 0.22
CA ILE A 3 7.36 7.51 0.52
C ILE A 3 7.73 8.74 1.35
N MET A 4 7.25 9.92 0.97
CA MET A 4 7.53 11.16 1.69
C MET A 4 6.88 11.16 3.09
N ALA A 5 5.67 10.63 3.22
CA ALA A 5 4.98 10.48 4.51
C ALA A 5 5.66 9.47 5.45
N SER A 6 6.38 8.48 4.93
CA SER A 6 7.11 7.50 5.76
C SER A 6 8.33 8.09 6.50
N HIS A 7 8.78 9.28 6.10
CA HIS A 7 9.87 10.01 6.77
C HIS A 7 9.40 10.93 7.90
N ILE A 8 8.09 10.98 8.16
CA ILE A 8 7.56 11.75 9.29
C ILE A 8 7.93 11.03 10.58
N ASP A 9 8.61 11.72 11.50
CA ASP A 9 8.86 11.19 12.83
C ASP A 9 7.53 11.05 13.58
N LYS A 10 7.23 9.84 14.02
CA LYS A 10 6.01 9.50 14.77
C LYS A 10 5.90 10.21 16.11
N ASN A 11 7.03 10.62 16.67
CA ASN A 11 7.12 11.27 17.98
C ASN A 11 7.21 12.80 17.86
N ALA A 12 7.30 13.34 16.65
CA ALA A 12 7.35 14.77 16.44
C ALA A 12 5.97 15.40 16.72
N ASP A 13 5.96 16.48 17.49
CA ASP A 13 4.75 17.26 17.75
C ASP A 13 4.44 18.26 16.64
N GLN A 14 5.40 18.47 15.75
CA GLN A 14 5.27 19.36 14.58
C GLN A 14 5.92 18.71 13.35
N PHE A 15 5.44 19.06 12.16
CA PHE A 15 6.08 18.68 10.91
C PHE A 15 7.43 19.37 10.76
N ILE A 16 8.47 18.61 11.02
CA ILE A 16 9.83 18.99 10.73
C ILE A 16 10.05 18.87 9.22
N ARG A 17 10.95 19.69 8.70
CA ARG A 17 11.48 19.52 7.34
C ARG A 17 12.05 18.12 7.20
N CYS A 18 11.58 17.39 6.20
CA CYS A 18 12.10 16.07 5.90
C CYS A 18 13.12 16.18 4.77
N LYS A 19 14.19 15.38 4.86
CA LYS A 19 15.22 15.26 3.83
C LYS A 19 15.50 13.79 3.56
N ALA A 20 15.70 13.44 2.30
CA ALA A 20 16.19 12.12 1.91
C ALA A 20 17.03 12.19 0.64
N PRO A 21 18.01 11.28 0.46
CA PRO A 21 18.74 11.17 -0.80
C PRO A 21 17.78 10.82 -1.95
N ALA A 22 17.94 11.48 -3.09
CA ALA A 22 17.16 11.17 -4.29
C ALA A 22 17.29 9.70 -4.70
N ALA A 23 18.45 9.10 -4.47
CA ALA A 23 18.69 7.67 -4.72
C ALA A 23 17.81 6.76 -3.86
N GLU A 24 17.55 7.12 -2.61
CA GLU A 24 16.66 6.39 -1.71
C GLU A 24 15.21 6.46 -2.20
N ILE A 25 14.74 7.68 -2.51
CA ILE A 25 13.41 7.91 -3.07
C ILE A 25 13.25 7.16 -4.40
N GLY A 26 14.24 7.25 -5.28
CA GLY A 26 14.25 6.58 -6.57
C GLY A 26 14.22 5.05 -6.44
N LYS A 27 15.01 4.49 -5.53
CA LYS A 27 14.98 3.06 -5.20
C LYS A 27 13.63 2.63 -4.67
N ALA A 28 13.04 3.43 -3.75
CA ALA A 28 11.70 3.17 -3.22
C ALA A 28 10.61 3.27 -4.30
N MET A 29 10.82 4.07 -5.35
CA MET A 29 9.94 4.17 -6.53
C MET A 29 10.22 3.10 -7.60
N GLY A 30 11.22 2.24 -7.41
CA GLY A 30 11.62 1.24 -8.40
C GLY A 30 12.28 1.84 -9.67
N LEU A 31 12.89 3.02 -9.56
CA LEU A 31 13.51 3.73 -10.70
C LEU A 31 14.97 3.35 -10.89
N SER A 32 15.40 3.22 -12.16
CA SER A 32 16.83 3.16 -12.52
C SER A 32 17.50 4.51 -12.25
N LYS A 33 18.82 4.49 -11.99
CA LYS A 33 19.59 5.71 -11.64
C LYS A 33 19.42 6.83 -12.67
N ASP A 34 19.43 6.51 -13.95
CA ASP A 34 19.37 7.47 -15.05
C ASP A 34 18.04 8.24 -15.14
N LYS A 35 16.95 7.65 -14.61
CA LYS A 35 15.61 8.23 -14.65
C LYS A 35 15.18 8.91 -13.35
N GLN A 36 15.99 8.79 -12.29
CA GLN A 36 15.60 9.25 -10.95
C GLN A 36 15.35 10.76 -10.92
N TYR A 37 16.32 11.55 -11.36
CA TYR A 37 16.23 13.02 -11.29
C TYR A 37 14.98 13.57 -12.00
N GLN A 38 14.82 13.24 -13.28
CA GLN A 38 13.69 13.77 -14.06
C GLN A 38 12.35 13.27 -13.54
N THR A 39 12.28 12.01 -13.13
CA THR A 39 11.03 11.44 -12.61
C THR A 39 10.67 12.02 -11.25
N ILE A 40 11.63 12.21 -10.35
CA ILE A 40 11.41 12.86 -9.05
C ILE A 40 10.95 14.30 -9.26
N LYS A 41 11.62 15.08 -10.11
CA LYS A 41 11.27 16.46 -10.44
C LYS A 41 9.84 16.56 -11.00
N ALA A 42 9.51 15.74 -12.01
CA ALA A 42 8.18 15.74 -12.60
C ALA A 42 7.09 15.29 -11.60
N THR A 43 7.42 14.36 -10.71
CA THR A 43 6.50 13.89 -9.67
C THR A 43 6.29 14.96 -8.60
N ALA A 44 7.37 15.65 -8.18
CA ALA A 44 7.31 16.76 -7.24
C ALA A 44 6.42 17.90 -7.75
N SER A 45 6.60 18.31 -9.02
CA SER A 45 5.74 19.35 -9.64
C SER A 45 4.27 18.94 -9.60
N ARG A 46 3.95 17.71 -10.00
CA ARG A 46 2.56 17.21 -9.93
C ARG A 46 2.00 17.14 -8.51
N LEU A 47 2.82 16.87 -7.51
CA LEU A 47 2.39 16.84 -6.11
C LEU A 47 2.12 18.24 -5.57
N LEU A 48 2.92 19.23 -5.96
CA LEU A 48 2.72 20.64 -5.60
C LEU A 48 1.45 21.24 -6.23
N GLU A 49 1.07 20.79 -7.43
CA GLU A 49 -0.16 21.22 -8.10
C GLU A 49 -1.44 20.55 -7.53
N ARG A 50 -1.31 19.46 -6.77
CA ARG A 50 -2.46 18.75 -6.21
C ARG A 50 -3.02 19.46 -5.00
N THR A 51 -4.25 19.93 -5.14
CA THR A 51 -5.03 20.52 -4.06
C THR A 51 -5.86 19.47 -3.33
N LEU A 52 -5.99 19.69 -2.03
CA LEU A 52 -6.95 19.05 -1.15
C LEU A 52 -8.13 19.99 -0.96
N LYS A 53 -9.34 19.46 -0.99
CA LYS A 53 -10.54 20.22 -0.68
C LYS A 53 -11.14 19.67 0.61
N PHE A 54 -11.26 20.51 1.61
CA PHE A 54 -11.93 20.22 2.87
C PHE A 54 -13.28 20.88 2.86
N GLU A 55 -14.34 20.11 3.14
CA GLU A 55 -15.71 20.61 3.23
C GLU A 55 -16.26 20.31 4.62
N TRP A 56 -16.94 21.26 5.21
CA TRP A 56 -17.59 21.07 6.50
C TRP A 56 -18.88 21.89 6.61
N TYR A 57 -19.74 21.49 7.52
CA TYR A 57 -20.91 22.27 7.92
C TYR A 57 -20.56 23.09 9.16
N SER A 58 -20.83 24.40 9.15
CA SER A 58 -20.56 25.30 10.29
C SER A 58 -21.37 24.91 11.52
N SER A 59 -22.52 24.24 11.34
CA SER A 59 -23.31 23.64 12.40
C SER A 59 -24.10 22.44 11.85
N PRO A 60 -24.60 21.53 12.73
CA PRO A 60 -25.43 20.39 12.30
C PRO A 60 -26.72 20.79 11.57
N LYS A 61 -27.19 22.03 11.78
CA LYS A 61 -28.40 22.59 11.15
C LYS A 61 -28.09 23.41 9.89
N SER A 62 -26.81 23.62 9.55
CA SER A 62 -26.43 24.41 8.39
C SER A 62 -26.81 23.70 7.09
N LYS A 63 -27.47 24.41 6.19
CA LYS A 63 -27.75 23.93 4.82
C LYS A 63 -26.60 24.19 3.85
N HIS A 64 -25.64 25.02 4.23
CA HIS A 64 -24.52 25.42 3.40
C HIS A 64 -23.22 24.80 3.90
N LYS A 65 -22.44 24.28 2.97
CA LYS A 65 -21.10 23.77 3.23
C LYS A 65 -20.09 24.89 3.06
N SER A 66 -19.22 25.06 4.03
CA SER A 66 -17.99 25.82 3.89
C SER A 66 -16.93 24.93 3.27
N TRP A 67 -15.96 25.52 2.57
CA TRP A 67 -14.86 24.75 1.98
C TRP A 67 -13.54 25.51 2.10
N MET A 68 -12.47 24.79 2.08
CA MET A 68 -11.10 25.29 2.06
C MET A 68 -10.26 24.41 1.13
N GLY A 69 -9.41 25.06 0.32
CA GLY A 69 -8.43 24.38 -0.53
C GLY A 69 -7.02 24.52 0.06
N ALA A 70 -6.25 23.46 0.06
CA ALA A 70 -4.84 23.44 0.44
C ALA A 70 -4.04 22.51 -0.45
N THR A 71 -2.72 22.70 -0.53
CA THR A 71 -1.79 21.75 -1.16
C THR A 71 -1.27 20.76 -0.12
N TRP A 72 -0.79 19.59 -0.56
CA TRP A 72 -0.18 18.61 0.34
C TRP A 72 1.14 19.10 0.95
N PHE A 73 1.90 19.86 0.18
CA PHE A 73 3.24 20.32 0.55
C PHE A 73 3.30 21.84 0.50
N SER A 74 4.00 22.43 1.46
CA SER A 74 4.39 23.83 1.42
C SER A 74 5.47 24.06 0.37
N TYR A 75 6.41 23.11 0.26
CA TYR A 75 7.41 23.05 -0.79
C TYR A 75 7.99 21.65 -0.94
N ILE A 76 8.60 21.41 -2.10
CA ILE A 76 9.51 20.30 -2.38
C ILE A 76 10.70 20.91 -3.11
N ALA A 77 11.90 20.72 -2.58
CA ALA A 77 13.15 21.21 -3.15
C ALA A 77 14.07 20.05 -3.51
N TYR A 78 14.85 20.22 -4.54
CA TYR A 78 15.92 19.32 -4.95
C TYR A 78 17.21 20.10 -4.99
N ASP A 79 18.24 19.60 -4.33
CA ASP A 79 19.58 20.15 -4.31
C ASP A 79 20.46 19.32 -5.26
N ASP A 80 20.92 19.95 -6.33
CA ASP A 80 21.74 19.32 -7.38
C ASP A 80 23.14 18.94 -6.86
N GLU A 81 23.72 19.71 -5.93
CA GLU A 81 25.07 19.48 -5.41
C GLU A 81 25.11 18.25 -4.49
N THR A 82 24.13 18.15 -3.59
CA THR A 82 24.06 17.08 -2.61
C THR A 82 23.20 15.91 -3.03
N SER A 83 22.46 16.05 -4.13
CA SER A 83 21.44 15.09 -4.60
C SER A 83 20.39 14.76 -3.52
N MET A 84 20.07 15.74 -2.68
CA MET A 84 19.06 15.63 -1.63
C MET A 84 17.72 16.20 -2.08
N VAL A 85 16.66 15.52 -1.67
CA VAL A 85 15.29 16.04 -1.78
C VAL A 85 14.85 16.48 -0.40
N GLU A 86 14.41 17.72 -0.29
CA GLU A 86 13.84 18.29 0.94
C GLU A 86 12.36 18.60 0.71
N TRP A 87 11.51 18.37 1.70
CA TRP A 87 10.10 18.73 1.63
C TRP A 87 9.53 19.12 2.99
N LYS A 88 8.51 19.95 2.95
CA LYS A 88 7.68 20.28 4.11
C LYS A 88 6.20 20.09 3.74
N PHE A 89 5.47 19.35 4.55
CA PHE A 89 4.03 19.26 4.39
C PHE A 89 3.35 20.58 4.75
N ASN A 90 2.20 20.83 4.17
CA ASN A 90 1.40 22.00 4.49
C ASN A 90 0.88 21.90 5.94
N GLU A 91 0.94 22.99 6.68
CA GLU A 91 0.51 23.07 8.09
C GLU A 91 -0.97 22.71 8.27
N LEU A 92 -1.83 22.99 7.27
CA LEU A 92 -3.23 22.62 7.29
C LEU A 92 -3.47 21.11 7.17
N VAL A 93 -2.50 20.36 6.63
CA VAL A 93 -2.53 18.90 6.49
C VAL A 93 -1.95 18.20 7.72
N GLU A 94 -1.13 18.90 8.48
CA GLU A 94 -0.45 18.41 9.68
C GLU A 94 -1.39 17.75 10.69
N PRO A 95 -2.50 18.38 11.14
CA PRO A 95 -3.40 17.75 12.09
C PRO A 95 -4.03 16.46 11.58
N VAL A 96 -4.26 16.36 10.27
CA VAL A 96 -4.82 15.17 9.64
C VAL A 96 -3.79 14.04 9.65
N LEU A 97 -2.53 14.33 9.29
CA LEU A 97 -1.45 13.34 9.25
C LEU A 97 -0.96 12.93 10.64
N LEU A 98 -0.97 13.84 11.62
CA LEU A 98 -0.61 13.53 13.01
C LEU A 98 -1.72 12.78 13.75
N LYS A 99 -3.00 13.10 13.52
CA LYS A 99 -4.14 12.35 14.07
C LYS A 99 -4.20 10.91 13.58
N VAL A 100 -3.59 10.58 12.45
CA VAL A 100 -3.38 9.21 11.99
C VAL A 100 -2.51 8.39 12.95
N LYS A 101 -1.81 9.01 13.92
CA LYS A 101 -1.08 8.30 15.00
C LYS A 101 -1.97 7.32 15.78
N GLU A 102 -3.23 7.67 16.04
CA GLU A 102 -4.14 6.85 16.86
C GLU A 102 -4.84 5.74 16.08
N ALA A 103 -4.99 5.90 14.76
CA ALA A 103 -5.64 4.95 13.85
C ALA A 103 -4.66 4.40 12.79
N TYR A 104 -3.40 4.21 13.16
CA TYR A 104 -2.33 3.84 12.24
C TYR A 104 -2.49 2.41 11.73
N VAL A 105 -2.76 2.29 10.44
CA VAL A 105 -2.59 1.03 9.71
C VAL A 105 -1.18 1.01 9.13
N LYS A 106 -0.36 0.05 9.55
CA LYS A 106 1.00 -0.12 9.03
C LYS A 106 0.96 -0.52 7.55
N LEU A 107 1.05 0.48 6.66
CA LEU A 107 1.04 0.25 5.22
C LEU A 107 2.37 -0.36 4.77
N GLN A 108 2.30 -1.48 4.09
CA GLN A 108 3.44 -2.00 3.34
C GLN A 108 3.54 -1.22 2.03
N THR A 109 4.55 -0.37 1.90
CA THR A 109 4.71 0.51 0.72
C THR A 109 5.17 -0.26 -0.53
N LYS A 110 5.93 -1.34 -0.38
CA LYS A 110 6.44 -2.15 -1.50
C LYS A 110 5.37 -2.64 -2.48
N PRO A 111 4.27 -3.28 -2.04
CA PRO A 111 3.20 -3.68 -2.94
C PRO A 111 2.55 -2.50 -3.65
N LEU A 112 2.34 -1.37 -2.94
CA LEU A 112 1.69 -0.19 -3.50
C LEU A 112 2.47 0.42 -4.67
N ILE A 113 3.80 0.30 -4.65
CA ILE A 113 4.67 0.77 -5.75
C ILE A 113 4.67 -0.21 -6.92
N ALA A 114 4.50 -1.50 -6.65
CA ALA A 114 4.52 -2.56 -7.66
C ALA A 114 3.25 -2.63 -8.51
N PHE A 115 2.12 -2.09 -8.02
CA PHE A 115 0.87 -2.11 -8.75
C PHE A 115 0.90 -1.23 -10.00
N LYS A 116 0.48 -1.78 -11.12
CA LYS A 116 0.31 -1.10 -12.40
C LYS A 116 -1.09 -0.47 -12.51
N CYS A 117 -2.09 -1.13 -11.95
CA CYS A 117 -3.46 -0.65 -11.95
C CYS A 117 -3.67 0.40 -10.84
N VAL A 118 -4.14 1.58 -11.21
CA VAL A 118 -4.43 2.69 -10.27
C VAL A 118 -5.45 2.26 -9.21
N TYR A 119 -6.39 1.40 -9.56
CA TYR A 119 -7.43 0.95 -8.64
C TYR A 119 -6.92 -0.08 -7.63
N SER A 120 -5.89 -0.86 -7.95
CA SER A 120 -5.26 -1.80 -7.01
C SER A 120 -4.73 -1.08 -5.77
N ASN A 121 -4.09 0.07 -5.94
CA ASN A 121 -3.65 0.91 -4.83
C ASN A 121 -4.81 1.36 -3.93
N ARG A 122 -5.92 1.78 -4.54
CA ARG A 122 -7.10 2.26 -3.80
C ARG A 122 -7.81 1.13 -3.07
N PHE A 123 -7.96 -0.03 -3.71
CA PHE A 123 -8.47 -1.23 -3.08
C PHE A 123 -7.59 -1.69 -1.92
N MET A 124 -6.27 -1.66 -2.09
CA MET A 124 -5.34 -2.07 -1.04
C MET A 124 -5.51 -1.22 0.22
N LEU A 125 -5.73 0.11 0.06
CA LEU A 125 -6.02 1.00 1.18
C LEU A 125 -7.33 0.63 1.89
N LEU A 126 -8.39 0.30 1.14
CA LEU A 126 -9.65 -0.16 1.72
C LEU A 126 -9.47 -1.52 2.44
N PHE A 127 -8.74 -2.45 1.85
CA PHE A 127 -8.50 -3.76 2.47
C PHE A 127 -7.66 -3.67 3.74
N TYR A 128 -6.72 -2.73 3.83
CA TYR A 128 -6.04 -2.42 5.09
C TYR A 128 -7.00 -1.91 6.17
N GLN A 129 -7.96 -1.07 5.80
CA GLN A 129 -8.98 -0.59 6.75
C GLN A 129 -9.91 -1.73 7.18
N TRP A 130 -10.19 -2.66 6.28
CA TRP A 130 -11.08 -3.81 6.51
C TRP A 130 -10.33 -5.06 6.98
N GLU A 131 -9.04 -4.99 7.25
CA GLU A 131 -8.21 -6.17 7.59
C GLU A 131 -8.75 -6.98 8.77
N ARG A 132 -9.41 -6.31 9.72
CA ARG A 132 -10.06 -6.97 10.87
C ARG A 132 -11.42 -7.58 10.54
N LEU A 133 -11.95 -7.26 9.37
CA LEU A 133 -13.19 -7.79 8.85
C LEU A 133 -12.85 -8.92 7.89
N SER A 134 -13.38 -10.11 8.14
CA SER A 134 -13.23 -11.23 7.18
C SER A 134 -14.05 -11.01 5.92
N GLU A 135 -15.06 -10.15 5.99
CA GLU A 135 -16.02 -9.87 4.94
C GLU A 135 -16.48 -8.40 5.00
N LYS A 136 -16.69 -7.78 3.85
CA LYS A 136 -17.28 -6.43 3.72
C LYS A 136 -18.24 -6.37 2.55
N ILE A 137 -19.47 -5.94 2.82
CA ILE A 137 -20.44 -5.61 1.78
C ILE A 137 -20.42 -4.09 1.60
N ILE A 138 -20.34 -3.65 0.34
CA ILE A 138 -20.30 -2.24 -0.04
C ILE A 138 -21.09 -2.04 -1.33
N SER A 139 -21.80 -0.92 -1.46
CA SER A 139 -22.52 -0.61 -2.68
C SER A 139 -21.57 -0.21 -3.82
N ILE A 140 -21.99 -0.46 -5.06
CA ILE A 140 -21.22 -0.07 -6.25
C ILE A 140 -21.07 1.45 -6.30
N LEU A 141 -22.09 2.19 -5.90
CA LEU A 141 -22.06 3.66 -5.86
C LEU A 141 -21.01 4.16 -4.85
N GLU A 142 -21.08 3.69 -3.61
CA GLU A 142 -20.12 4.05 -2.56
C GLU A 142 -18.67 3.72 -2.97
N LEU A 143 -18.45 2.57 -3.61
CA LEU A 143 -17.13 2.18 -4.10
C LEU A 143 -16.63 3.11 -5.21
N LYS A 144 -17.52 3.54 -6.12
CA LYS A 144 -17.20 4.53 -7.14
C LYS A 144 -16.91 5.91 -6.55
N GLU A 145 -17.62 6.32 -5.51
CA GLU A 145 -17.37 7.56 -4.77
C GLU A 145 -15.98 7.52 -4.11
N HIS A 146 -15.64 6.44 -3.43
CA HIS A 146 -14.30 6.25 -2.87
C HIS A 146 -13.18 6.36 -3.94
N PHE A 147 -13.46 5.93 -5.14
CA PHE A 147 -12.50 5.98 -6.25
C PHE A 147 -12.57 7.27 -7.05
N GLY A 148 -13.55 8.16 -6.81
CA GLY A 148 -13.76 9.38 -7.57
C GLY A 148 -14.06 9.11 -9.05
N ILE A 149 -14.89 8.11 -9.32
CA ILE A 149 -15.25 7.63 -10.67
C ILE A 149 -16.76 7.41 -10.85
N THR A 150 -17.57 8.19 -10.15
CA THR A 150 -19.05 8.11 -10.22
C THR A 150 -19.58 8.20 -11.64
N ASP A 151 -18.93 9.03 -12.46
CA ASP A 151 -19.34 9.28 -13.86
C ASP A 151 -18.79 8.25 -14.85
N LYS A 152 -17.91 7.32 -14.40
CA LYS A 152 -17.28 6.30 -15.23
C LYS A 152 -17.93 4.93 -15.04
N TYR A 153 -17.71 4.05 -16.01
CA TYR A 153 -18.16 2.65 -15.95
C TYR A 153 -19.64 2.53 -15.60
N LYS A 154 -20.51 3.11 -16.44
CA LYS A 154 -21.96 3.23 -16.19
C LYS A 154 -22.63 1.90 -15.91
N THR A 155 -22.17 0.81 -16.54
CA THR A 155 -22.73 -0.53 -16.32
C THR A 155 -21.93 -1.32 -15.27
N TYR A 156 -22.61 -2.22 -14.55
CA TYR A 156 -21.95 -3.20 -13.68
C TYR A 156 -20.86 -3.99 -14.43
N LYS A 157 -21.16 -4.44 -15.64
CA LYS A 157 -20.26 -5.26 -16.47
C LYS A 157 -18.95 -4.52 -16.75
N ASP A 158 -19.02 -3.24 -17.09
CA ASP A 158 -17.83 -2.43 -17.38
C ASP A 158 -17.03 -2.15 -16.10
N PHE A 159 -17.71 -1.84 -15.01
CA PHE A 159 -17.07 -1.61 -13.73
C PHE A 159 -16.34 -2.88 -13.22
N ASN A 160 -17.01 -4.03 -13.29
CA ASN A 160 -16.41 -5.30 -12.89
C ASN A 160 -15.20 -5.65 -13.76
N ARG A 161 -15.31 -5.53 -15.09
CA ARG A 161 -14.25 -5.91 -16.02
C ARG A 161 -13.02 -5.00 -15.95
N ASN A 162 -13.22 -3.68 -15.78
CA ASN A 162 -12.12 -2.72 -15.90
C ASN A 162 -11.58 -2.25 -14.55
N VAL A 163 -12.30 -2.47 -13.46
CA VAL A 163 -11.89 -2.02 -12.12
C VAL A 163 -11.72 -3.19 -11.15
N ILE A 164 -12.76 -3.99 -10.93
CA ILE A 164 -12.75 -5.03 -9.90
C ILE A 164 -11.79 -6.15 -10.26
N GLN A 165 -12.01 -6.82 -11.38
CA GLN A 165 -11.25 -8.02 -11.76
C GLN A 165 -9.75 -7.77 -11.92
N PRO A 166 -9.29 -6.72 -12.64
CA PRO A 166 -7.87 -6.45 -12.79
C PRO A 166 -7.20 -6.10 -11.45
N SER A 167 -7.89 -5.34 -10.61
CA SER A 167 -7.35 -4.95 -9.31
C SER A 167 -7.19 -6.14 -8.37
N LEU A 168 -8.19 -7.00 -8.27
CA LEU A 168 -8.10 -8.19 -7.42
C LEU A 168 -7.08 -9.20 -7.93
N ALA A 169 -6.99 -9.39 -9.25
CA ALA A 169 -5.97 -10.24 -9.84
C ALA A 169 -4.56 -9.77 -9.47
N GLU A 170 -4.31 -8.47 -9.58
CA GLU A 170 -3.02 -7.88 -9.26
C GLU A 170 -2.72 -7.94 -7.75
N ILE A 171 -3.66 -7.61 -6.89
CA ILE A 171 -3.52 -7.70 -5.43
C ILE A 171 -3.23 -9.13 -5.00
N ASN A 172 -3.99 -10.08 -5.49
CA ASN A 172 -3.85 -11.50 -5.16
C ASN A 172 -2.52 -12.10 -5.65
N SER A 173 -1.91 -11.52 -6.69
CA SER A 173 -0.62 -11.98 -7.24
C SER A 173 0.59 -11.36 -6.54
N ILE A 174 0.50 -10.11 -6.07
CA ILE A 174 1.65 -9.33 -5.58
C ILE A 174 1.71 -9.30 -4.05
N THR A 175 0.57 -9.53 -3.38
CA THR A 175 0.48 -9.41 -1.92
C THR A 175 0.13 -10.72 -1.24
N ASP A 176 0.21 -10.72 0.10
CA ASP A 176 -0.26 -11.80 0.96
C ASP A 176 -1.80 -11.81 1.16
N TYR A 177 -2.51 -10.87 0.53
CA TYR A 177 -3.96 -10.87 0.53
C TYR A 177 -4.52 -11.84 -0.51
N ARG A 178 -5.60 -12.49 -0.14
CA ARG A 178 -6.46 -13.28 -1.05
C ARG A 178 -7.86 -12.72 -0.92
N VAL A 179 -8.26 -11.97 -1.93
CA VAL A 179 -9.54 -11.26 -1.96
C VAL A 179 -10.40 -11.78 -3.09
N THR A 180 -11.64 -12.08 -2.78
CA THR A 180 -12.68 -12.40 -3.76
C THR A 180 -13.79 -11.39 -3.68
N ALA A 181 -14.44 -11.09 -4.81
CA ALA A 181 -15.60 -10.22 -4.89
C ALA A 181 -16.78 -10.96 -5.50
N GLU A 182 -17.85 -11.07 -4.73
CA GLU A 182 -19.11 -11.63 -5.15
C GLU A 182 -20.11 -10.50 -5.40
N PRO A 183 -20.71 -10.39 -6.60
CA PRO A 183 -21.71 -9.37 -6.89
C PRO A 183 -23.06 -9.75 -6.29
N LEU A 184 -23.69 -8.80 -5.60
CA LEU A 184 -25.00 -8.95 -5.00
C LEU A 184 -26.04 -8.13 -5.74
N LYS A 185 -27.24 -8.70 -5.90
CA LYS A 185 -28.36 -8.06 -6.59
C LYS A 185 -29.39 -7.51 -5.61
N THR A 186 -30.00 -6.39 -5.98
CA THR A 186 -31.26 -5.93 -5.44
C THR A 186 -32.28 -6.00 -6.58
N GLY A 187 -33.22 -6.93 -6.49
CA GLY A 187 -34.10 -7.27 -7.61
C GLY A 187 -33.31 -7.84 -8.80
N ARG A 188 -33.42 -7.18 -9.96
CA ARG A 188 -32.72 -7.60 -11.19
C ARG A 188 -31.37 -6.94 -11.42
N THR A 189 -31.01 -5.96 -10.57
CA THR A 189 -29.82 -5.12 -10.77
C THR A 189 -28.73 -5.47 -9.76
N TYR A 190 -27.47 -5.55 -10.22
CA TYR A 190 -26.32 -5.64 -9.35
C TYR A 190 -26.07 -4.29 -8.68
N THR A 191 -26.11 -4.26 -7.34
CA THR A 191 -26.03 -3.03 -6.56
C THR A 191 -24.87 -3.02 -5.57
N HIS A 192 -24.38 -4.19 -5.15
CA HIS A 192 -23.35 -4.32 -4.14
C HIS A 192 -22.31 -5.35 -4.56
N PHE A 193 -21.15 -5.30 -3.89
CA PHE A 193 -20.17 -6.37 -3.84
C PHE A 193 -19.99 -6.83 -2.39
N ARG A 194 -19.87 -8.16 -2.24
CA ARG A 194 -19.35 -8.79 -1.03
C ARG A 194 -17.88 -9.10 -1.28
N PHE A 195 -16.98 -8.45 -0.55
CA PHE A 195 -15.56 -8.77 -0.55
C PHE A 195 -15.27 -9.72 0.60
N VAL A 196 -14.67 -10.87 0.32
CA VAL A 196 -14.10 -11.77 1.32
C VAL A 196 -12.59 -11.56 1.31
N ILE A 197 -12.05 -11.15 2.46
CA ILE A 197 -10.66 -10.73 2.61
C ILE A 197 -9.97 -11.73 3.52
N LYS A 198 -8.98 -12.43 2.99
CA LYS A 198 -8.12 -13.35 3.75
C LYS A 198 -6.69 -12.88 3.64
N ARG A 199 -5.95 -12.91 4.74
CA ARG A 199 -4.52 -12.73 4.72
C ARG A 199 -3.88 -14.09 4.88
N VAL A 200 -3.20 -14.55 3.84
CA VAL A 200 -2.34 -15.72 3.94
C VAL A 200 -1.10 -15.23 4.68
N LYS A 201 -0.93 -15.65 5.93
CA LYS A 201 0.35 -15.46 6.60
C LYS A 201 1.36 -16.19 5.72
N THR A 202 2.07 -15.45 4.89
CA THR A 202 3.32 -15.94 4.33
C THR A 202 4.19 -16.14 5.57
N ILE A 203 4.35 -17.37 5.97
CA ILE A 203 5.45 -17.74 6.84
C ILE A 203 6.64 -17.20 6.05
N LYS A 204 7.33 -16.21 6.57
CA LYS A 204 8.62 -15.78 6.03
C LYS A 204 9.50 -17.02 6.03
N GLY A 205 9.68 -17.62 4.88
CA GLY A 205 10.27 -18.94 4.73
C GLY A 205 9.32 -19.92 4.05
N GLU A 206 8.52 -19.53 3.03
CA GLU A 206 8.50 -20.40 1.89
C GLU A 206 9.87 -20.21 1.24
N ALA A 207 10.80 -21.04 1.75
CA ALA A 207 11.72 -21.67 0.86
C ALA A 207 10.96 -21.91 -0.47
N VAL A 208 11.41 -21.29 -1.56
CA VAL A 208 11.57 -22.05 -2.77
C VAL A 208 11.85 -23.46 -2.25
N SER A 209 11.05 -24.44 -2.62
CA SER A 209 11.40 -25.84 -2.49
C SER A 209 12.65 -26.01 -3.32
N VAL A 210 13.78 -25.62 -2.78
CA VAL A 210 15.06 -26.12 -3.15
C VAL A 210 14.92 -27.58 -2.74
N GLU A 211 14.75 -28.45 -3.73
CA GLU A 211 14.81 -29.87 -3.52
C GLU A 211 16.07 -30.10 -2.70
N LEU A 212 15.88 -30.47 -1.43
CA LEU A 212 16.98 -30.77 -0.54
C LEU A 212 17.82 -31.82 -1.25
N ASN A 213 19.10 -31.57 -1.41
CA ASN A 213 19.98 -32.60 -1.96
C ASN A 213 19.96 -33.80 -0.99
N GLN A 214 20.41 -34.94 -1.44
CA GLN A 214 20.26 -36.19 -0.71
C GLN A 214 20.86 -36.13 0.71
N GLU A 215 22.00 -35.42 0.89
CA GLU A 215 22.64 -35.19 2.18
C GLU A 215 21.83 -34.29 3.13
N GLN A 216 21.20 -33.28 2.56
CA GLN A 216 20.33 -32.35 3.30
C GLN A 216 19.05 -33.05 3.78
N SER A 217 18.48 -33.91 2.95
CA SER A 217 17.31 -34.70 3.30
C SER A 217 17.61 -35.70 4.41
N GLU A 218 18.75 -36.39 4.36
CA GLU A 218 19.19 -37.30 5.40
C GLU A 218 19.50 -36.59 6.72
N LEU A 219 20.10 -35.40 6.67
CA LEU A 219 20.35 -34.56 7.85
C LEU A 219 19.03 -34.09 8.47
N TYR A 220 18.07 -33.67 7.66
CA TYR A 220 16.75 -33.24 8.08
C TYR A 220 16.01 -34.35 8.83
N ASP A 221 15.98 -35.54 8.27
CA ASP A 221 15.36 -36.72 8.90
C ASP A 221 16.06 -37.13 10.22
N ARG A 222 17.36 -36.99 10.31
CA ARG A 222 18.12 -37.23 11.55
C ARG A 222 17.76 -36.23 12.64
N LEU A 223 17.61 -34.95 12.31
CA LEU A 223 17.24 -33.90 13.24
C LEU A 223 15.82 -34.09 13.77
N LEU A 224 14.88 -34.48 12.90
CA LEU A 224 13.52 -34.82 13.32
C LEU A 224 13.47 -36.07 14.21
N LYS A 225 14.24 -37.11 13.92
CA LYS A 225 14.35 -38.30 14.77
C LYS A 225 15.00 -38.01 16.13
N ALA A 226 15.86 -37.00 16.19
CA ALA A 226 16.45 -36.51 17.44
C ALA A 226 15.53 -35.60 18.27
N GLY A 227 14.27 -35.39 17.82
CA GLY A 227 13.26 -34.62 18.53
C GLY A 227 13.30 -33.11 18.31
N LEU A 228 14.03 -32.63 17.30
CA LEU A 228 13.99 -31.22 16.91
C LEU A 228 12.65 -30.89 16.23
N ASP A 229 12.12 -29.69 16.53
CA ASP A 229 10.97 -29.14 15.82
C ASP A 229 11.31 -28.90 14.34
N LYS A 230 10.34 -29.17 13.45
CA LYS A 230 10.46 -29.01 11.98
C LYS A 230 11.07 -27.66 11.59
N LYS A 231 10.68 -26.59 12.29
CA LYS A 231 11.15 -25.23 12.00
C LYS A 231 12.62 -25.02 12.32
N LEU A 232 13.11 -25.68 13.39
CA LEU A 232 14.52 -25.68 13.78
C LEU A 232 15.34 -26.58 12.87
N ALA A 233 14.81 -27.72 12.45
CA ALA A 233 15.47 -28.62 11.50
C ALA A 233 15.69 -27.97 10.14
N ASP A 234 14.66 -27.27 9.59
CA ASP A 234 14.76 -26.47 8.38
C ASP A 234 15.84 -25.38 8.48
N GLN A 235 15.88 -24.66 9.60
CA GLN A 235 16.86 -23.59 9.80
C GLN A 235 18.31 -24.13 9.86
N TYR A 236 18.52 -25.26 10.49
CA TYR A 236 19.84 -25.90 10.59
C TYR A 236 20.38 -26.43 9.26
N VAL A 237 19.49 -26.99 8.41
CA VAL A 237 19.86 -27.51 7.09
C VAL A 237 20.25 -26.37 6.16
N HIS A 238 19.59 -25.21 6.24
CA HIS A 238 19.92 -24.03 5.43
C HIS A 238 21.10 -23.20 5.94
N GLU A 239 21.39 -23.15 7.25
CA GLU A 239 22.58 -22.45 7.77
C GLU A 239 23.90 -23.15 7.41
N LYS A 240 23.89 -24.46 7.21
CA LYS A 240 25.07 -25.21 6.81
C LYS A 240 25.53 -24.88 5.39
N ASP A 241 24.60 -24.59 4.49
CA ASP A 241 24.92 -24.19 3.11
C ASP A 241 25.61 -22.81 3.03
N LEU A 242 25.27 -21.89 3.92
CA LEU A 242 25.90 -20.56 3.96
C LEU A 242 27.36 -20.60 4.49
N LYS A 243 27.72 -21.62 5.27
CA LYS A 243 29.09 -21.78 5.79
C LYS A 243 30.00 -22.59 4.86
N SER A 244 29.44 -23.28 3.88
CA SER A 244 30.21 -24.01 2.84
C SER A 244 30.52 -23.15 1.61
N LEU A 245 29.99 -21.92 1.55
CA LEU A 245 30.20 -20.94 0.47
C LEU A 245 31.06 -19.75 0.90
N ALA A 246 31.62 -19.75 2.09
CA ALA A 246 32.58 -18.80 2.63
C ALA A 246 33.95 -19.46 2.81
#